data_a1817d7856599e1665d453670950d7ea
#
_entry.id   a1817d7856599e1665d453670950d7ea
#
_cell.length_a   1.000
_cell.length_b   1.000
_cell.length_c   1.000
_cell.angle_alpha   90.00
_cell.angle_beta   90.00
_cell.angle_gamma   90.00
#
_symmetry.space_group_name_H-M   'P 1'
#
loop_
_entity.id
_entity.type
_entity.pdbx_description
1 polymer ?
#
loop_
_entity_poly.entity_id
_entity_poly.type
_entity_poly.pdbx_seq_one_letter_code
_entity_poly.pdbx_strand_id
1 'polypeptide(L)'
;GYMGGDVTGGYVIMVPRLSFYNKQYVRGLQEEWFTRMESIPGAVLGPSSDEIGCEDPVLVNAWKNIHDCFSTNAKLPERLVRSVYFEPNQLKIEMDKMLLEHKDSIHVMCHSWGTRPIMDGDTIKGVYFESKEGRKAVLAKIVIDATGDGDIFRQTGCPYFGLADKLTRCATTALVWRIGGCNWDLFCEWKKTNH
;
A
#
# COMPACT_ATOMS: atom_id res chain seq x y z
N GLY A 1 11.56 12.85 -3.96
CA GLY A 1 10.95 11.56 -3.75
C GLY A 1 10.12 11.49 -2.49
N TYR A 2 9.37 10.44 -2.38
CA TYR A 2 8.57 10.12 -1.20
C TYR A 2 8.49 8.58 -1.08
N MET A 3 8.15 8.11 0.13
CA MET A 3 7.98 6.69 0.39
C MET A 3 6.61 6.19 -0.06
N GLY A 4 6.47 4.88 -0.27
CA GLY A 4 5.20 4.14 -0.33
C GLY A 4 4.68 3.73 -1.69
N GLY A 5 5.22 4.17 -2.80
CA GLY A 5 4.81 3.72 -4.14
C GLY A 5 3.30 3.87 -4.40
N ASP A 6 2.59 2.76 -4.63
CA ASP A 6 1.16 2.74 -4.99
C ASP A 6 0.25 3.41 -3.95
N VAL A 7 0.49 3.16 -2.67
CA VAL A 7 -0.35 3.69 -1.58
C VAL A 7 -0.17 5.20 -1.35
N THR A 8 0.87 5.79 -1.91
CA THR A 8 1.17 7.22 -1.75
C THR A 8 1.18 7.97 -3.07
N GLY A 9 2.01 7.55 -4.02
CA GLY A 9 2.14 8.15 -5.34
C GLY A 9 1.10 7.67 -6.34
N GLY A 10 0.72 6.41 -6.26
CA GLY A 10 -0.30 5.80 -7.11
C GLY A 10 -1.73 6.08 -6.70
N TYR A 11 -1.95 6.75 -5.55
CA TYR A 11 -3.29 7.06 -5.01
C TYR A 11 -4.18 5.83 -4.78
N VAL A 12 -3.60 4.65 -4.55
CA VAL A 12 -4.35 3.46 -4.13
C VAL A 12 -4.70 3.62 -2.65
N ILE A 13 -5.73 4.41 -2.39
CA ILE A 13 -6.08 4.94 -1.06
C ILE A 13 -6.97 4.01 -0.23
N MET A 14 -7.22 2.83 -0.72
CA MET A 14 -8.06 1.86 -0.01
C MET A 14 -7.33 0.54 0.15
N VAL A 15 -7.30 0.05 1.38
CA VAL A 15 -6.77 -1.28 1.70
C VAL A 15 -7.90 -2.13 2.28
N PRO A 16 -8.41 -3.10 1.49
CA PRO A 16 -9.51 -3.96 1.92
C PRO A 16 -9.00 -5.16 2.73
N ARG A 17 -9.86 -5.64 3.62
CA ARG A 17 -9.72 -6.96 4.27
C ARG A 17 -8.40 -7.20 5.00
N LEU A 18 -8.00 -6.25 5.83
CA LEU A 18 -6.84 -6.40 6.73
C LEU A 18 -7.09 -7.42 7.85
N SER A 19 -8.36 -7.76 8.08
CA SER A 19 -8.78 -8.73 9.09
C SER A 19 -9.75 -9.77 8.52
N PHE A 20 -9.90 -10.87 9.24
CA PHE A 20 -10.88 -11.92 8.95
C PHE A 20 -11.47 -12.42 10.27
N TYR A 21 -12.80 -12.49 10.35
CA TYR A 21 -13.52 -12.65 11.63
C TYR A 21 -13.07 -11.58 12.63
N ASN A 22 -12.70 -11.99 13.85
CA ASN A 22 -12.20 -11.14 14.92
C ASN A 22 -10.67 -11.04 14.96
N LYS A 23 -9.99 -11.46 13.91
CA LYS A 23 -8.53 -11.51 13.87
C LYS A 23 -7.95 -10.64 12.76
N GLN A 24 -7.08 -9.71 13.15
CA GLN A 24 -6.28 -8.95 12.20
C GLN A 24 -5.12 -9.81 11.70
N TYR A 25 -5.01 -9.94 10.38
CA TYR A 25 -3.96 -10.72 9.73
C TYR A 25 -2.81 -9.86 9.23
N VAL A 26 -3.11 -8.69 8.70
CA VAL A 26 -2.09 -7.75 8.26
C VAL A 26 -1.69 -6.88 9.43
N ARG A 27 -0.46 -7.07 9.90
CA ARG A 27 0.11 -6.42 11.08
C ARG A 27 1.45 -5.76 10.77
N GLY A 28 2.14 -5.29 11.80
CA GLY A 28 3.44 -4.65 11.69
C GLY A 28 3.35 -3.24 11.14
N LEU A 29 4.23 -2.87 10.22
CA LEU A 29 4.33 -1.49 9.71
C LEU A 29 3.02 -0.94 9.15
N GLN A 30 2.23 -1.76 8.47
CA GLN A 30 0.97 -1.29 7.90
C GLN A 30 -0.07 -0.95 8.98
N GLU A 31 -0.16 -1.76 10.03
CA GLU A 31 -1.00 -1.48 11.19
C GLU A 31 -0.54 -0.20 11.89
N GLU A 32 0.77 -0.05 12.08
CA GLU A 32 1.37 1.13 12.70
C GLU A 32 1.09 2.41 11.91
N TRP A 33 1.16 2.38 10.58
CA TRP A 33 0.80 3.53 9.74
C TRP A 33 -0.62 4.00 10.03
N PHE A 34 -1.58 3.10 10.02
CA PHE A 34 -2.97 3.47 10.25
C PHE A 34 -3.22 3.93 11.68
N THR A 35 -2.63 3.26 12.67
CA THR A 35 -2.74 3.66 14.08
C THR A 35 -2.20 5.07 14.32
N ARG A 36 -1.07 5.41 13.71
CA ARG A 36 -0.50 6.77 13.78
C ARG A 36 -1.43 7.81 13.14
N MET A 37 -2.05 7.45 12.02
CA MET A 37 -2.94 8.34 11.28
C MET A 37 -4.34 8.47 11.89
N GLU A 38 -4.83 7.50 12.66
CA GLU A 38 -6.14 7.51 13.30
C GLU A 38 -6.34 8.70 14.26
N SER A 39 -5.26 9.22 14.84
CA SER A 39 -5.30 10.42 15.67
C SER A 39 -5.49 11.73 14.88
N ILE A 40 -5.41 11.68 13.56
CA ILE A 40 -5.48 12.84 12.68
C ILE A 40 -6.86 12.87 12.03
N PRO A 41 -7.69 13.92 12.26
CA PRO A 41 -9.03 13.98 11.71
C PRO A 41 -9.06 13.81 10.19
N GLY A 42 -9.84 12.84 9.71
CA GLY A 42 -10.04 12.58 8.29
C GLY A 42 -8.87 11.88 7.57
N ALA A 43 -7.79 11.52 8.29
CA ALA A 43 -6.65 10.84 7.67
C ALA A 43 -6.91 9.36 7.41
N VAL A 44 -7.75 8.71 8.23
CA VAL A 44 -8.19 7.32 8.05
C VAL A 44 -9.70 7.24 8.23
N LEU A 45 -10.36 6.52 7.36
CA LEU A 45 -11.79 6.19 7.42
C LEU A 45 -11.95 4.67 7.35
N GLY A 46 -12.59 4.10 8.34
CA GLY A 46 -12.85 2.66 8.43
C GLY A 46 -12.99 2.23 9.87
N PRO A 47 -13.39 0.97 10.11
CA PRO A 47 -13.48 0.43 11.46
C PRO A 47 -12.14 0.51 12.18
N SER A 48 -12.15 0.86 13.46
CA SER A 48 -10.97 0.81 14.32
C SER A 48 -10.54 -0.64 14.59
N SER A 49 -9.34 -0.81 15.12
CA SER A 49 -8.83 -2.14 15.48
C SER A 49 -9.71 -2.83 16.54
N ASP A 50 -10.33 -2.05 17.42
CA ASP A 50 -11.16 -2.55 18.53
C ASP A 50 -12.56 -2.99 18.06
N GLU A 51 -13.02 -2.49 16.92
CA GLU A 51 -14.32 -2.84 16.34
C GLU A 51 -14.28 -4.12 15.50
N ILE A 52 -13.10 -4.69 15.24
CA ILE A 52 -12.93 -5.87 14.39
C ILE A 52 -13.68 -7.07 14.98
N GLY A 53 -14.51 -7.71 14.16
CA GLY A 53 -15.29 -8.87 14.56
C GLY A 53 -16.61 -8.52 15.26
N CYS A 54 -16.93 -7.24 15.41
CA CYS A 54 -18.21 -6.79 15.94
C CYS A 54 -19.35 -7.26 15.02
N GLU A 55 -20.43 -7.75 15.64
CA GLU A 55 -21.66 -8.20 14.97
C GLU A 55 -22.79 -7.19 15.11
N ASP A 56 -22.55 -6.02 15.73
CA ASP A 56 -23.55 -4.97 15.87
C ASP A 56 -24.05 -4.52 14.49
N PRO A 57 -25.34 -4.73 14.16
CA PRO A 57 -25.88 -4.37 12.85
C PRO A 57 -25.77 -2.87 12.54
N VAL A 58 -25.76 -2.02 13.56
CA VAL A 58 -25.63 -0.57 13.39
C VAL A 58 -24.25 -0.21 12.91
N LEU A 59 -23.20 -0.75 13.54
CA LEU A 59 -21.81 -0.55 13.14
C LEU A 59 -21.49 -1.21 11.79
N VAL A 60 -21.93 -2.46 11.60
CA VAL A 60 -21.76 -3.15 10.31
C VAL A 60 -22.40 -2.36 9.17
N ASN A 61 -23.60 -1.81 9.38
CA ASN A 61 -24.29 -1.01 8.37
C ASN A 61 -23.64 0.37 8.17
N ALA A 62 -23.11 0.99 9.23
CA ALA A 62 -22.40 2.27 9.13
C ALA A 62 -21.17 2.18 8.19
N TRP A 63 -20.45 1.07 8.25
CA TRP A 63 -19.30 0.83 7.40
C TRP A 63 -19.60 0.10 6.08
N LYS A 64 -20.87 -0.18 5.81
CA LYS A 64 -21.32 -0.89 4.62
C LYS A 64 -20.76 -0.29 3.32
N ASN A 65 -20.83 1.01 3.16
CA ASN A 65 -20.41 1.70 1.94
C ASN A 65 -18.90 1.57 1.68
N ILE A 66 -18.10 1.43 2.73
CA ILE A 66 -16.64 1.17 2.60
C ILE A 66 -16.40 -0.26 2.10
N HIS A 67 -17.21 -1.22 2.52
CA HIS A 67 -17.11 -2.61 2.06
C HIS A 67 -17.68 -2.80 0.66
N ASP A 68 -18.78 -2.13 0.33
CA ASP A 68 -19.48 -2.28 -0.95
C ASP A 68 -18.72 -1.71 -2.16
N CYS A 69 -17.77 -0.80 -1.95
CA CYS A 69 -17.01 -0.21 -3.06
C CYS A 69 -16.25 -1.23 -3.92
N PHE A 70 -15.97 -2.43 -3.38
CA PHE A 70 -15.16 -3.46 -4.06
C PHE A 70 -15.89 -4.75 -4.36
N SER A 71 -17.18 -4.85 -4.02
CA SER A 71 -17.92 -6.08 -4.18
C SER A 71 -19.33 -5.81 -4.66
N THR A 72 -19.49 -5.81 -5.97
CA THR A 72 -20.82 -5.74 -6.62
C THR A 72 -21.70 -6.95 -6.33
N ASN A 73 -21.16 -8.05 -5.81
CA ASN A 73 -21.87 -9.32 -5.60
C ASN A 73 -21.55 -10.06 -4.30
N ALA A 74 -20.71 -9.52 -3.41
CA ALA A 74 -20.44 -10.19 -2.16
C ALA A 74 -21.52 -9.83 -1.14
N LYS A 75 -22.09 -10.84 -0.49
CA LYS A 75 -22.86 -10.65 0.72
C LYS A 75 -22.00 -9.87 1.72
N LEU A 76 -22.58 -8.87 2.36
CA LEU A 76 -21.93 -8.17 3.45
C LEU A 76 -21.44 -9.18 4.48
N PRO A 77 -20.24 -8.98 5.02
CA PRO A 77 -19.80 -9.81 6.12
C PRO A 77 -20.79 -9.63 7.29
N GLU A 78 -21.14 -10.74 7.94
CA GLU A 78 -21.97 -10.72 9.16
C GLU A 78 -21.26 -9.99 10.31
N ARG A 79 -19.95 -9.77 10.17
CA ARG A 79 -19.05 -9.16 11.15
C ARG A 79 -18.20 -8.09 10.51
N LEU A 80 -17.85 -7.09 11.30
CA LEU A 80 -17.00 -6.01 10.87
C LEU A 80 -15.60 -6.52 10.54
N VAL A 81 -15.13 -6.23 9.33
CA VAL A 81 -13.75 -6.50 8.90
C VAL A 81 -12.98 -5.19 8.77
N ARG A 82 -11.71 -5.22 9.13
CA ARG A 82 -10.81 -4.09 8.98
C ARG A 82 -10.59 -3.81 7.48
N SER A 83 -11.13 -2.71 7.01
CA SER A 83 -10.88 -2.13 5.69
C SER A 83 -10.79 -0.63 5.87
N VAL A 84 -9.81 0.00 5.28
CA VAL A 84 -9.55 1.42 5.51
C VAL A 84 -9.36 2.18 4.20
N TYR A 85 -9.91 3.40 4.17
CA TYR A 85 -9.49 4.47 3.29
C TYR A 85 -8.56 5.40 4.04
N PHE A 86 -7.62 6.00 3.36
CA PHE A 86 -6.67 6.91 4.01
C PHE A 86 -6.24 8.05 3.08
N GLU A 87 -5.77 9.13 3.69
CA GLU A 87 -5.20 10.27 2.97
C GLU A 87 -3.74 9.99 2.60
N PRO A 88 -3.39 9.82 1.32
CA PRO A 88 -2.06 9.40 0.91
C PRO A 88 -0.96 10.41 1.24
N ASN A 89 -1.27 11.70 1.30
CA ASN A 89 -0.27 12.69 1.69
C ASN A 89 0.05 12.63 3.17
N GLN A 90 -0.94 12.32 4.01
CA GLN A 90 -0.70 12.10 5.43
C GLN A 90 0.14 10.84 5.65
N LEU A 91 -0.11 9.77 4.89
CA LEU A 91 0.70 8.56 4.95
C LEU A 91 2.17 8.83 4.58
N LYS A 92 2.45 9.66 3.56
CA LYS A 92 3.82 10.09 3.24
C LYS A 92 4.51 10.73 4.45
N ILE A 93 3.80 11.63 5.13
CA ILE A 93 4.33 12.32 6.31
C ILE A 93 4.64 11.33 7.44
N GLU A 94 3.73 10.39 7.70
CA GLU A 94 3.95 9.40 8.75
C GLU A 94 5.09 8.43 8.43
N MET A 95 5.22 7.98 7.18
CA MET A 95 6.36 7.18 6.74
C MET A 95 7.70 7.92 6.92
N ASP A 96 7.74 9.21 6.56
CA ASP A 96 8.94 10.03 6.76
C ASP A 96 9.28 10.20 8.24
N LYS A 97 8.28 10.42 9.11
CA LYS A 97 8.48 10.48 10.58
C LYS A 97 9.05 9.16 11.12
N MET A 98 8.49 8.02 10.71
CA MET A 98 8.99 6.72 11.14
C MET A 98 10.45 6.48 10.74
N LEU A 99 10.85 6.91 9.54
CA LEU A 99 12.25 6.84 9.12
C LEU A 99 13.14 7.77 9.95
N LEU A 100 12.68 8.98 10.25
CA LEU A 100 13.42 9.94 11.07
C LEU A 100 13.61 9.47 12.52
N GLU A 101 12.68 8.71 13.08
CA GLU A 101 12.83 8.06 14.39
C GLU A 101 14.03 7.10 14.44
N HIS A 102 14.45 6.59 13.28
CA HIS A 102 15.57 5.64 13.13
C HIS A 102 16.74 6.20 12.30
N LYS A 103 16.86 7.53 12.22
CA LYS A 103 17.88 8.22 11.40
C LYS A 103 19.32 7.78 11.65
N ASP A 104 19.63 7.30 12.85
CA ASP A 104 20.98 6.86 13.23
C ASP A 104 21.32 5.46 12.66
N SER A 105 20.31 4.69 12.23
CA SER A 105 20.46 3.34 11.68
C SER A 105 19.92 3.18 10.26
N ILE A 106 19.10 4.13 9.78
CA ILE A 106 18.52 4.09 8.44
C ILE A 106 19.06 5.28 7.63
N HIS A 107 19.70 4.97 6.49
CA HIS A 107 20.13 5.96 5.53
C HIS A 107 19.22 5.95 4.30
N VAL A 108 18.40 7.00 4.13
CA VAL A 108 17.44 7.12 3.04
C VAL A 108 18.06 7.89 1.88
N MET A 109 18.04 7.31 0.70
CA MET A 109 18.48 7.94 -0.54
C MET A 109 17.30 8.17 -1.47
N CYS A 110 16.66 9.34 -1.39
CA CYS A 110 15.63 9.75 -2.32
C CYS A 110 16.19 10.10 -3.70
N HIS A 111 15.31 10.08 -4.72
CA HIS A 111 15.68 10.37 -6.11
C HIS A 111 16.84 9.50 -6.64
N SER A 112 16.90 8.27 -6.14
CA SER A 112 17.91 7.28 -6.51
C SER A 112 17.20 6.06 -7.10
N TRP A 113 17.61 5.66 -8.29
CA TRP A 113 17.04 4.53 -9.02
C TRP A 113 17.97 3.33 -8.96
N GLY A 114 17.55 2.25 -8.31
CA GLY A 114 18.27 0.99 -8.32
C GLY A 114 18.27 0.39 -9.73
N THR A 115 19.45 0.12 -10.30
CA THR A 115 19.57 -0.24 -11.72
C THR A 115 20.04 -1.67 -11.94
N ARG A 116 20.98 -2.14 -11.16
CA ARG A 116 21.51 -3.52 -11.30
C ARG A 116 22.20 -4.01 -10.04
N PRO A 117 22.23 -5.34 -9.82
CA PRO A 117 23.02 -5.93 -8.74
C PRO A 117 24.52 -5.83 -9.02
N ILE A 118 25.31 -5.81 -7.96
CA ILE A 118 26.74 -6.08 -7.97
C ILE A 118 26.91 -7.55 -7.61
N MET A 119 27.38 -8.36 -8.55
CA MET A 119 27.50 -9.81 -8.39
C MET A 119 28.95 -10.23 -8.22
N ASP A 120 29.18 -11.28 -7.43
CA ASP A 120 30.42 -12.05 -7.32
C ASP A 120 30.03 -13.54 -7.42
N GLY A 121 30.14 -14.08 -8.62
CA GLY A 121 29.50 -15.36 -8.95
C GLY A 121 28.01 -15.33 -8.70
N ASP A 122 27.49 -16.24 -7.91
CA ASP A 122 26.08 -16.34 -7.54
C ASP A 122 25.72 -15.52 -6.29
N THR A 123 26.63 -14.70 -5.79
CA THR A 123 26.43 -13.93 -4.58
C THR A 123 26.24 -12.45 -4.91
N ILE A 124 25.13 -11.86 -4.44
CA ILE A 124 24.93 -10.42 -4.52
C ILE A 124 25.75 -9.71 -3.44
N LYS A 125 26.51 -8.69 -3.83
CA LYS A 125 27.38 -7.89 -2.94
C LYS A 125 26.86 -6.48 -2.73
N GLY A 126 25.87 -6.06 -3.51
CA GLY A 126 25.33 -4.71 -3.43
C GLY A 126 24.51 -4.35 -4.66
N VAL A 127 24.25 -3.06 -4.82
CA VAL A 127 23.43 -2.52 -5.89
C VAL A 127 24.05 -1.26 -6.47
N TYR A 128 24.03 -1.13 -7.80
CA TYR A 128 24.22 0.15 -8.48
C TYR A 128 22.92 0.94 -8.51
N PHE A 129 23.03 2.23 -8.34
CA PHE A 129 21.92 3.15 -8.49
C PHE A 129 22.32 4.40 -9.26
N GLU A 130 21.33 5.02 -9.92
CA GLU A 130 21.47 6.28 -10.64
C GLU A 130 20.79 7.40 -9.86
N SER A 131 21.43 8.55 -9.81
CA SER A 131 20.90 9.77 -9.25
C SER A 131 21.35 10.97 -10.08
N LYS A 132 20.92 12.19 -9.72
CA LYS A 132 21.42 13.43 -10.37
C LYS A 132 22.94 13.61 -10.20
N GLU A 133 23.55 12.97 -9.23
CA GLU A 133 25.00 12.99 -9.01
C GLU A 133 25.75 11.91 -9.83
N GLY A 134 25.03 11.18 -10.67
CA GLY A 134 25.54 10.09 -11.49
C GLY A 134 25.38 8.74 -10.85
N ARG A 135 26.10 7.75 -11.43
CA ARG A 135 26.07 6.36 -10.96
C ARG A 135 26.91 6.18 -9.71
N LYS A 136 26.31 5.52 -8.72
CA LYS A 136 26.97 5.13 -7.47
C LYS A 136 26.68 3.67 -7.15
N ALA A 137 27.37 3.14 -6.15
CA ALA A 137 27.20 1.78 -5.66
C ALA A 137 27.05 1.78 -4.15
N VAL A 138 26.17 0.89 -3.66
CA VAL A 138 26.08 0.53 -2.24
C VAL A 138 26.43 -0.93 -2.09
N LEU A 139 27.43 -1.23 -1.26
CA LEU A 139 27.77 -2.59 -0.88
C LEU A 139 26.96 -2.99 0.35
N ALA A 140 26.45 -4.21 0.35
CA ALA A 140 25.62 -4.74 1.44
C ALA A 140 25.82 -6.23 1.62
N LYS A 141 25.64 -6.71 2.85
CA LYS A 141 25.63 -8.14 3.16
C LYS A 141 24.33 -8.82 2.71
N ILE A 142 23.22 -8.07 2.73
CA ILE A 142 21.90 -8.53 2.31
C ILE A 142 21.28 -7.43 1.45
N VAL A 143 20.66 -7.82 0.34
CA VAL A 143 19.92 -6.93 -0.55
C VAL A 143 18.46 -7.39 -0.59
N ILE A 144 17.55 -6.46 -0.35
CA ILE A 144 16.10 -6.69 -0.47
C ILE A 144 15.62 -5.89 -1.68
N ASP A 145 15.14 -6.59 -2.69
CA ASP A 145 14.54 -5.96 -3.86
C ASP A 145 13.05 -5.66 -3.59
N ALA A 146 12.73 -4.39 -3.45
CA ALA A 146 11.37 -3.88 -3.30
C ALA A 146 11.05 -2.86 -4.40
N THR A 147 11.62 -3.02 -5.59
CA THR A 147 11.43 -2.09 -6.72
C THR A 147 10.03 -2.13 -7.33
N GLY A 148 9.23 -3.13 -7.00
CA GLY A 148 7.89 -3.35 -7.58
C GLY A 148 7.94 -4.22 -8.83
N ASP A 149 8.86 -3.96 -9.75
CA ASP A 149 9.02 -4.71 -11.00
C ASP A 149 10.15 -5.76 -10.96
N GLY A 150 10.88 -5.87 -9.84
CA GLY A 150 11.97 -6.82 -9.68
C GLY A 150 13.23 -6.42 -10.47
N ASP A 151 13.49 -5.13 -10.59
CA ASP A 151 14.56 -4.57 -11.41
C ASP A 151 15.94 -5.11 -11.03
N ILE A 152 16.15 -5.49 -9.78
CA ILE A 152 17.41 -5.99 -9.27
C ILE A 152 17.49 -7.51 -9.39
N PHE A 153 16.51 -8.25 -8.83
CA PHE A 153 16.61 -9.72 -8.79
C PHE A 153 16.58 -10.35 -10.18
N ARG A 154 15.86 -9.77 -11.14
CA ARG A 154 15.79 -10.23 -12.52
C ARG A 154 17.17 -10.34 -13.18
N GLN A 155 18.10 -9.51 -12.76
CA GLN A 155 19.46 -9.44 -13.32
C GLN A 155 20.48 -10.31 -12.56
N THR A 156 20.06 -11.04 -11.53
CA THR A 156 20.96 -11.94 -10.76
C THR A 156 21.16 -13.30 -11.40
N GLY A 157 20.34 -13.66 -12.40
CA GLY A 157 20.32 -15.02 -12.98
C GLY A 157 19.45 -16.01 -12.22
N CYS A 158 18.83 -15.63 -11.10
CA CYS A 158 17.91 -16.49 -10.36
C CYS A 158 16.65 -16.79 -11.19
N PRO A 159 16.12 -18.02 -11.15
CA PRO A 159 14.86 -18.34 -11.78
C PRO A 159 13.71 -17.56 -11.12
N TYR A 160 12.80 -17.07 -11.94
CA TYR A 160 11.60 -16.35 -11.47
C TYR A 160 10.41 -16.65 -12.37
N PHE A 161 9.21 -16.45 -11.83
CA PHE A 161 7.97 -16.44 -12.61
C PHE A 161 7.63 -15.02 -13.01
N GLY A 162 7.41 -14.78 -14.30
CA GLY A 162 7.18 -13.42 -14.83
C GLY A 162 5.94 -13.33 -15.70
N LEU A 163 5.56 -12.11 -16.06
CA LEU A 163 4.42 -11.78 -16.91
C LEU A 163 4.54 -12.32 -18.35
N ALA A 164 5.72 -12.73 -18.77
CA ALA A 164 5.94 -13.39 -20.06
C ALA A 164 5.31 -14.80 -20.14
N ASP A 165 5.02 -15.39 -19.00
CA ASP A 165 4.29 -16.66 -18.93
C ASP A 165 2.80 -16.39 -19.15
N LYS A 166 2.24 -16.93 -20.24
CA LYS A 166 0.81 -16.79 -20.58
C LYS A 166 -0.14 -17.36 -19.51
N LEU A 167 0.37 -18.16 -18.59
CA LEU A 167 -0.39 -18.72 -17.48
C LEU A 167 -0.38 -17.80 -16.26
N THR A 168 0.49 -16.79 -16.21
CA THR A 168 0.55 -15.85 -15.09
C THR A 168 -0.58 -14.84 -15.21
N ARG A 169 -1.52 -14.92 -14.26
CA ARG A 169 -2.63 -13.99 -14.14
C ARG A 169 -2.19 -12.79 -13.32
N CYS A 170 -2.17 -11.60 -13.92
CA CYS A 170 -1.96 -10.35 -13.19
C CYS A 170 -3.28 -9.63 -12.88
N ALA A 171 -3.22 -8.70 -11.95
CA ALA A 171 -4.32 -7.79 -11.68
C ALA A 171 -4.62 -6.90 -12.90
N THR A 172 -5.86 -6.44 -12.99
CA THR A 172 -6.24 -5.47 -14.02
C THR A 172 -5.49 -4.16 -13.82
N THR A 173 -5.10 -3.55 -14.93
CA THR A 173 -4.54 -2.20 -14.93
C THR A 173 -5.61 -1.19 -14.53
N ALA A 174 -5.26 -0.26 -13.65
CA ALA A 174 -6.15 0.81 -13.22
C ALA A 174 -5.47 2.17 -13.40
N LEU A 175 -6.25 3.16 -13.82
CA LEU A 175 -5.87 4.56 -13.77
C LEU A 175 -6.61 5.21 -12.60
N VAL A 176 -5.85 5.71 -11.62
CA VAL A 176 -6.40 6.32 -10.42
C VAL A 176 -6.20 7.84 -10.49
N TRP A 177 -7.26 8.58 -10.21
CA TRP A 177 -7.20 10.05 -10.13
C TRP A 177 -8.05 10.55 -8.99
N ARG A 178 -7.82 11.79 -8.57
CA ARG A 178 -8.57 12.46 -7.52
C ARG A 178 -9.46 13.54 -8.14
N ILE A 179 -10.73 13.54 -7.75
CA ILE A 179 -11.71 14.56 -8.15
C ILE A 179 -12.09 15.35 -6.90
N GLY A 180 -12.13 16.67 -7.02
CA GLY A 180 -12.60 17.56 -5.98
C GLY A 180 -13.88 18.30 -6.41
N GLY A 181 -14.52 18.99 -5.45
CA GLY A 181 -15.72 19.79 -5.71
C GLY A 181 -16.99 18.98 -6.01
N CYS A 182 -17.01 17.69 -5.68
CA CYS A 182 -18.18 16.84 -5.87
C CYS A 182 -19.26 17.13 -4.81
N ASN A 183 -20.51 17.23 -5.26
CA ASN A 183 -21.65 17.19 -4.34
C ASN A 183 -21.97 15.73 -4.00
N TRP A 184 -21.61 15.33 -2.78
CA TRP A 184 -21.71 13.94 -2.35
C TRP A 184 -23.16 13.46 -2.27
N ASP A 185 -24.09 14.31 -1.86
CA ASP A 185 -25.50 13.94 -1.74
C ASP A 185 -26.11 13.66 -3.10
N LEU A 186 -25.86 14.53 -4.08
CA LEU A 186 -26.29 14.29 -5.46
C LEU A 186 -25.65 13.04 -6.07
N PHE A 187 -24.40 12.76 -5.76
CA PHE A 187 -23.74 11.52 -6.20
C PHE A 187 -24.41 10.28 -5.60
N CYS A 188 -24.71 10.29 -4.32
CA CYS A 188 -25.40 9.19 -3.65
C CYS A 188 -26.82 8.96 -4.19
N GLU A 189 -27.54 10.02 -4.51
CA GLU A 189 -28.86 9.93 -5.16
C GLU A 189 -28.76 9.35 -6.56
N TRP A 190 -27.83 9.85 -7.36
CA TRP A 190 -27.57 9.33 -8.71
C TRP A 190 -27.21 7.85 -8.68
N LYS A 191 -26.36 7.43 -7.74
CA LYS A 191 -25.97 6.04 -7.58
C LYS A 191 -27.14 5.10 -7.30
N LYS A 192 -28.16 5.55 -6.54
CA LYS A 192 -29.36 4.75 -6.25
C LYS A 192 -30.21 4.46 -7.49
N THR A 193 -30.15 5.31 -8.50
CA THR A 193 -30.99 5.23 -9.70
C THR A 193 -30.28 4.65 -10.92
N ASN A 194 -28.94 4.54 -10.87
CA ASN A 194 -28.12 4.15 -12.04
C ASN A 194 -27.21 2.93 -11.75
N HIS A 195 -27.76 1.94 -11.09
CA HIS A 195 -27.12 0.64 -10.87
C HIS A 195 -27.54 -0.36 -11.92
#